data_f9673b4b6679b1e15139607acfdf8bfc
#
_entry.id   f9673b4b6679b1e15139607acfdf8bfc
#
_cell.length_a   1.000
_cell.length_b   1.000
_cell.length_c   1.000
_cell.angle_alpha   90.00
_cell.angle_beta   90.00
_cell.angle_gamma   90.00
#
_symmetry.space_group_name_H-M   'P 1'
#
loop_
_entity.id
_entity.type
_entity.pdbx_description
1 polymer ?
#
loop_
_entity_poly.entity_id
_entity_poly.type
_entity_poly.pdbx_seq_one_letter_code
_entity_poly.pdbx_strand_id
1 'polypeptide(L)'
;MAQSPKHLDFAAEPLPLEEFDHAKVDRVALKAFFNLVEEWELSRDQAITLLGSPSERTFYRWREGKVSRLPKDTLERISVMMGIYKAAHVLLPVADRANEYLKRPNSAFGGDSVLDSMLKGRVANLYQVRRHLDAWRG
;
A
#
# COMPACT_ATOMS: atom_id res chain seq x y z
N MET A 1 29.13 -5.76 -2.51
CA MET A 1 28.91 -5.72 -2.27
C MET A 1 28.28 -5.56 -2.15
N ALA A 2 27.98 -5.41 -2.04
CA ALA A 2 27.34 -5.24 -1.86
C ALA A 2 26.78 -4.87 -1.49
N GLN A 3 26.61 -4.57 -1.39
CA GLN A 3 26.13 -4.23 -0.90
C GLN A 3 25.32 -4.12 -0.70
N SER A 4 25.06 -4.39 -0.40
CA SER A 4 24.35 -4.32 0.08
C SER A 4 23.87 -4.06 0.64
N PRO A 5 23.59 -4.18 0.64
CA PRO A 5 22.97 -3.67 1.33
C PRO A 5 22.90 -3.16 2.04
N LYS A 6 23.41 -2.92 1.80
CA LYS A 6 23.25 -2.39 2.53
C LYS A 6 22.36 -1.89 3.08
N HIS A 7 22.29 -2.10 2.83
CA HIS A 7 21.46 -1.72 3.28
C HIS A 7 20.65 -1.88 4.22
N LEU A 8 20.25 -2.23 4.16
CA LEU A 8 19.18 -2.68 5.00
C LEU A 8 19.69 -3.42 6.22
N ASP A 9 20.64 -2.83 6.85
CA ASP A 9 21.13 -3.33 8.12
C ASP A 9 20.20 -2.82 9.21
N PHE A 10 19.23 -3.64 9.60
CA PHE A 10 18.27 -3.25 10.64
C PHE A 10 18.91 -3.26 12.03
N ALA A 11 20.12 -3.77 12.15
CA ALA A 11 20.85 -3.69 13.41
C ALA A 11 21.59 -2.38 13.57
N ALA A 12 21.64 -1.56 12.53
CA ALA A 12 22.26 -0.25 12.61
C ALA A 12 21.49 0.67 13.54
N GLU A 13 22.16 1.68 14.06
CA GLU A 13 21.50 2.66 14.90
C GLU A 13 20.37 3.35 14.15
N PRO A 14 19.20 3.51 14.79
CA PRO A 14 18.13 4.23 14.15
C PRO A 14 18.50 5.69 13.97
N LEU A 15 17.99 6.31 12.90
CA LEU A 15 18.18 7.73 12.69
C LEU A 15 17.41 8.52 13.74
N PRO A 16 18.00 9.62 14.25
CA PRO A 16 17.22 10.51 15.11
C PRO A 16 16.00 11.04 14.40
N LEU A 17 14.88 11.15 15.11
CA LEU A 17 13.63 11.58 14.51
C LEU A 17 13.73 12.98 13.89
N GLU A 18 14.53 13.85 14.49
CA GLU A 18 14.69 15.20 13.97
C GLU A 18 15.45 15.24 12.65
N GLU A 19 16.09 14.14 12.26
CA GLU A 19 16.77 14.07 10.98
C GLU A 19 15.89 13.51 9.87
N PHE A 20 14.67 13.07 10.19
CA PHE A 20 13.75 12.61 9.17
C PHE A 20 13.19 13.76 8.37
N ASP A 21 13.29 13.65 7.05
CA ASP A 21 12.59 14.56 6.15
C ASP A 21 11.21 13.94 5.88
N HIS A 22 10.22 14.37 6.65
CA HIS A 22 8.86 13.87 6.54
C HIS A 22 8.27 14.10 5.16
N ALA A 23 8.57 15.24 4.55
CA ALA A 23 8.05 15.52 3.21
C ALA A 23 8.61 14.54 2.19
N LYS A 24 9.88 14.18 2.33
CA LYS A 24 10.49 13.21 1.43
C LYS A 24 9.89 11.83 1.61
N VAL A 25 9.70 11.40 2.87
CA VAL A 25 9.06 10.12 3.17
C VAL A 25 7.65 10.07 2.59
N ASP A 26 6.90 11.15 2.77
CA ASP A 26 5.53 11.22 2.27
C ASP A 26 5.48 11.14 0.75
N ARG A 27 6.40 11.81 0.06
CA ARG A 27 6.48 11.74 -1.41
C ARG A 27 6.83 10.35 -1.89
N VAL A 28 7.75 9.67 -1.21
CA VAL A 28 8.12 8.29 -1.55
C VAL A 28 6.94 7.36 -1.36
N ALA A 29 6.20 7.53 -0.25
CA ALA A 29 5.01 6.73 0.02
C ALA A 29 3.96 6.92 -1.08
N LEU A 30 3.70 8.16 -1.48
CA LEU A 30 2.75 8.45 -2.55
C LEU A 30 3.18 7.85 -3.86
N LYS A 31 4.46 7.94 -4.20
CA LYS A 31 4.96 7.36 -5.43
C LYS A 31 4.75 5.85 -5.44
N ALA A 32 5.05 5.19 -4.34
CA ALA A 32 4.84 3.75 -4.21
C ALA A 32 3.36 3.41 -4.37
N PHE A 33 2.47 4.21 -3.75
CA PHE A 33 1.03 4.00 -3.88
C PHE A 33 0.57 4.12 -5.32
N PHE A 34 0.99 5.18 -6.02
CA PHE A 34 0.54 5.38 -7.41
C PHE A 34 1.14 4.34 -8.37
N ASN A 35 2.33 3.82 -8.09
CA ASN A 35 2.85 2.69 -8.84
C ASN A 35 1.98 1.45 -8.64
N LEU A 36 1.52 1.23 -7.41
CA LEU A 36 0.62 0.12 -7.11
C LEU A 36 -0.73 0.29 -7.83
N VAL A 37 -1.23 1.52 -7.89
CA VAL A 37 -2.47 1.82 -8.61
C VAL A 37 -2.35 1.40 -10.08
N GLU A 38 -1.23 1.71 -10.70
CA GLU A 38 -0.99 1.32 -12.08
C GLU A 38 -0.88 -0.19 -12.23
N GLU A 39 -0.10 -0.82 -11.36
CA GLU A 39 0.12 -2.26 -11.48
C GLU A 39 -1.16 -3.05 -11.26
N TRP A 40 -1.99 -2.63 -10.31
CA TRP A 40 -3.26 -3.28 -10.02
C TRP A 40 -4.40 -2.79 -10.91
N GLU A 41 -4.11 -1.86 -11.80
CA GLU A 41 -5.10 -1.31 -12.74
C GLU A 41 -6.33 -0.77 -12.01
N LEU A 42 -6.08 0.01 -10.97
CA LEU A 42 -7.15 0.60 -10.18
C LEU A 42 -7.67 1.87 -10.82
N SER A 43 -8.97 2.10 -10.68
CA SER A 43 -9.57 3.33 -11.13
C SER A 43 -9.24 4.49 -10.19
N ARG A 44 -9.50 5.71 -10.66
CA ARG A 44 -9.35 6.91 -9.83
C ARG A 44 -10.18 6.79 -8.55
N ASP A 45 -11.42 6.38 -8.67
CA ASP A 45 -12.33 6.30 -7.52
C ASP A 45 -11.87 5.24 -6.53
N GLN A 46 -11.38 4.11 -7.03
CA GLN A 46 -10.81 3.09 -6.18
C GLN A 46 -9.57 3.61 -5.43
N ALA A 47 -8.70 4.31 -6.15
CA ALA A 47 -7.50 4.88 -5.53
C ALA A 47 -7.87 5.89 -4.45
N ILE A 48 -8.85 6.73 -4.69
CA ILE A 48 -9.31 7.71 -3.71
C ILE A 48 -9.82 7.01 -2.45
N THR A 49 -10.64 5.98 -2.63
CA THR A 49 -11.18 5.21 -1.50
C THR A 49 -10.05 4.61 -0.66
N LEU A 50 -9.07 4.01 -1.32
CA LEU A 50 -7.96 3.36 -0.62
C LEU A 50 -7.11 4.36 0.17
N LEU A 51 -7.04 5.61 -0.28
CA LEU A 51 -6.30 6.66 0.42
C LEU A 51 -7.07 7.28 1.60
N GLY A 52 -8.30 6.83 1.83
CA GLY A 52 -9.13 7.37 2.91
C GLY A 52 -10.06 8.48 2.46
N SER A 53 -10.38 8.50 1.19
CA SER A 53 -11.34 9.40 0.57
C SER A 53 -10.97 10.89 0.66
N PRO A 54 -9.74 11.27 0.27
CA PRO A 54 -9.42 12.69 0.14
C PRO A 54 -10.30 13.31 -0.95
N SER A 55 -10.41 14.64 -0.96
CA SER A 55 -11.09 15.34 -2.05
C SER A 55 -10.36 15.08 -3.36
N GLU A 56 -11.08 15.23 -4.49
CA GLU A 56 -10.44 15.08 -5.80
C GLU A 56 -9.28 16.04 -5.97
N ARG A 57 -9.44 17.27 -5.48
CA ARG A 57 -8.38 18.28 -5.57
C ARG A 57 -7.13 17.80 -4.83
N THR A 58 -7.29 17.30 -3.61
CA THR A 58 -6.18 16.80 -2.82
C THR A 58 -5.55 15.58 -3.49
N PHE A 59 -6.38 14.68 -4.01
CA PHE A 59 -5.90 13.49 -4.71
C PHE A 59 -5.00 13.87 -5.88
N TYR A 60 -5.43 14.81 -6.72
CA TYR A 60 -4.62 15.21 -7.87
C TYR A 60 -3.34 15.93 -7.48
N ARG A 61 -3.39 16.72 -6.40
CA ARG A 61 -2.17 17.34 -5.88
C ARG A 61 -1.17 16.28 -5.43
N TRP A 62 -1.64 15.29 -4.70
CA TRP A 62 -0.79 14.19 -4.24
C TRP A 62 -0.22 13.41 -5.41
N ARG A 63 -1.03 13.18 -6.43
CA ARG A 63 -0.58 12.48 -7.63
C ARG A 63 0.55 13.20 -8.34
N GLU A 64 0.56 14.52 -8.26
CA GLU A 64 1.63 15.34 -8.82
C GLU A 64 2.83 15.46 -7.87
N GLY A 65 2.77 14.84 -6.71
CA GLY A 65 3.84 14.91 -5.73
C GLY A 65 3.81 16.17 -4.87
N LYS A 66 2.72 16.93 -4.93
CA LYS A 66 2.59 18.18 -4.18
C LYS A 66 2.01 17.89 -2.80
N VAL A 67 2.89 17.57 -1.87
CA VAL A 67 2.50 17.29 -0.50
C VAL A 67 3.56 17.87 0.44
N SER A 68 3.10 18.57 1.46
CA SER A 68 3.98 18.99 2.54
C SER A 68 4.00 17.92 3.64
N ARG A 69 2.82 17.37 3.95
CA ARG A 69 2.68 16.32 4.96
C ARG A 69 1.41 15.54 4.71
N LEU A 70 1.50 14.22 4.71
CA LEU A 70 0.31 13.36 4.62
C LEU A 70 -0.31 13.20 5.99
N PRO A 71 -1.65 13.11 6.07
CA PRO A 71 -2.31 12.70 7.31
C PRO A 71 -1.79 11.34 7.77
N LYS A 72 -1.76 11.12 9.07
CA LYS A 72 -1.32 9.85 9.64
C LYS A 72 -2.12 8.68 9.11
N ASP A 73 -3.43 8.85 9.00
CA ASP A 73 -4.30 7.78 8.48
C ASP A 73 -3.91 7.41 7.05
N THR A 74 -3.64 8.39 6.21
CA THR A 74 -3.25 8.13 4.83
C THR A 74 -1.94 7.36 4.77
N LEU A 75 -0.96 7.76 5.56
CA LEU A 75 0.33 7.07 5.63
C LEU A 75 0.16 5.64 6.11
N GLU A 76 -0.68 5.42 7.12
CA GLU A 76 -0.95 4.09 7.62
C GLU A 76 -1.56 3.21 6.55
N ARG A 77 -2.55 3.74 5.81
CA ARG A 77 -3.18 3.00 4.72
C ARG A 77 -2.18 2.58 3.67
N ILE A 78 -1.33 3.50 3.24
CA ILE A 78 -0.30 3.20 2.25
C ILE A 78 0.64 2.11 2.78
N SER A 79 1.06 2.23 4.03
CA SER A 79 1.97 1.27 4.64
C SER A 79 1.38 -0.14 4.65
N VAL A 80 0.12 -0.27 5.06
CA VAL A 80 -0.55 -1.58 5.09
C VAL A 80 -0.69 -2.12 3.66
N MET A 81 -1.05 -1.27 2.70
CA MET A 81 -1.19 -1.69 1.31
C MET A 81 0.13 -2.15 0.72
N MET A 82 1.24 -1.51 1.07
CA MET A 82 2.55 -1.98 0.61
C MET A 82 2.86 -3.36 1.18
N GLY A 83 2.44 -3.62 2.41
CA GLY A 83 2.56 -4.94 3.01
C GLY A 83 1.69 -5.98 2.30
N ILE A 84 0.47 -5.60 1.91
CA ILE A 84 -0.42 -6.48 1.14
C ILE A 84 0.22 -6.80 -0.21
N TYR A 85 0.73 -5.77 -0.89
CA TYR A 85 1.41 -5.92 -2.17
C TYR A 85 2.57 -6.91 -2.05
N LYS A 86 3.41 -6.70 -1.05
CA LYS A 86 4.57 -7.56 -0.84
C LYS A 86 4.16 -8.99 -0.54
N ALA A 87 3.18 -9.19 0.33
CA ALA A 87 2.70 -10.53 0.67
C ALA A 87 2.10 -11.23 -0.55
N ALA A 88 1.30 -10.51 -1.33
CA ALA A 88 0.69 -11.06 -2.54
C ALA A 88 1.76 -11.50 -3.54
N HIS A 89 2.83 -10.73 -3.68
CA HIS A 89 3.89 -11.08 -4.63
C HIS A 89 4.81 -12.20 -4.14
N VAL A 90 4.90 -12.41 -2.84
CA VAL A 90 5.58 -13.59 -2.30
C VAL A 90 4.79 -14.85 -2.62
N LEU A 91 3.46 -14.77 -2.47
CA LEU A 91 2.58 -15.92 -2.72
C LEU A 91 2.37 -16.16 -4.22
N LEU A 92 2.28 -15.09 -4.99
CA LEU A 92 1.97 -15.12 -6.41
C LEU A 92 2.98 -14.22 -7.13
N PRO A 93 4.18 -14.74 -7.45
CA PRO A 93 5.25 -13.89 -8.00
C PRO A 93 4.95 -13.32 -9.37
N VAL A 94 4.05 -13.94 -10.14
CA VAL A 94 3.69 -13.44 -11.46
C VAL A 94 2.63 -12.36 -11.30
N ALA A 95 2.91 -11.14 -11.76
CA ALA A 95 2.06 -9.98 -11.56
C ALA A 95 0.62 -10.21 -12.02
N ASP A 96 0.43 -10.83 -13.18
CA ASP A 96 -0.92 -11.09 -13.71
C ASP A 96 -1.71 -12.00 -12.78
N ARG A 97 -1.06 -12.98 -12.15
CA ARG A 97 -1.70 -13.88 -11.22
C ARG A 97 -2.11 -13.17 -9.94
N ALA A 98 -1.28 -12.26 -9.45
CA ALA A 98 -1.60 -11.46 -8.28
C ALA A 98 -2.81 -10.57 -8.57
N ASN A 99 -2.85 -9.94 -9.76
CA ASN A 99 -3.98 -9.12 -10.18
C ASN A 99 -5.27 -9.93 -10.26
N GLU A 100 -5.22 -11.11 -10.85
CA GLU A 100 -6.39 -11.98 -10.91
C GLU A 100 -6.88 -12.36 -9.53
N TYR A 101 -5.96 -12.74 -8.64
CA TYR A 101 -6.31 -13.14 -7.29
C TYR A 101 -7.04 -12.00 -6.55
N LEU A 102 -6.54 -10.79 -6.68
CA LEU A 102 -7.13 -9.63 -6.00
C LEU A 102 -8.54 -9.33 -6.46
N LYS A 103 -8.87 -9.65 -7.70
CA LYS A 103 -10.12 -9.20 -8.32
C LYS A 103 -11.17 -10.29 -8.45
N ARG A 104 -10.83 -11.56 -8.22
CA ARG A 104 -11.81 -12.64 -8.34
C ARG A 104 -12.55 -12.85 -7.04
N PRO A 105 -13.77 -13.41 -7.09
CA PRO A 105 -14.50 -13.76 -5.87
C PRO A 105 -13.68 -14.69 -4.98
N ASN A 106 -13.79 -14.51 -3.68
CA ASN A 106 -12.98 -15.23 -2.72
C ASN A 106 -13.85 -15.65 -1.52
N SER A 107 -13.94 -16.94 -1.26
CA SER A 107 -14.78 -17.45 -0.19
C SER A 107 -14.32 -16.98 1.20
N ALA A 108 -13.02 -16.67 1.36
CA ALA A 108 -12.51 -16.15 2.63
C ALA A 108 -13.07 -14.77 2.96
N PHE A 109 -13.63 -14.09 1.97
CA PHE A 109 -14.23 -12.76 2.14
C PHE A 109 -15.72 -12.77 1.80
N GLY A 110 -16.39 -13.89 2.05
CA GLY A 110 -17.83 -14.01 1.85
C GLY A 110 -18.27 -13.95 0.40
N GLY A 111 -17.37 -14.25 -0.53
CA GLY A 111 -17.67 -14.19 -1.96
C GLY A 111 -17.24 -12.88 -2.61
N ASP A 112 -16.90 -11.85 -1.82
CA ASP A 112 -16.29 -10.63 -2.36
C ASP A 112 -14.86 -10.92 -2.79
N SER A 113 -14.33 -10.07 -3.67
CA SER A 113 -12.91 -10.16 -3.97
C SER A 113 -12.10 -9.54 -2.83
N VAL A 114 -10.80 -9.84 -2.81
CA VAL A 114 -9.88 -9.20 -1.87
C VAL A 114 -9.94 -7.69 -2.05
N LEU A 115 -9.93 -7.23 -3.30
CA LEU A 115 -10.00 -5.80 -3.61
C LEU A 115 -11.30 -5.19 -3.09
N ASP A 116 -12.45 -5.87 -3.28
CA ASP A 116 -13.72 -5.36 -2.76
C ASP A 116 -13.68 -5.17 -1.25
N SER A 117 -13.04 -6.09 -0.54
CA SER A 117 -12.88 -5.97 0.92
C SER A 117 -12.04 -4.75 1.28
N MET A 118 -10.97 -4.49 0.52
CA MET A 118 -10.14 -3.30 0.74
C MET A 118 -10.93 -2.02 0.48
N LEU A 119 -11.83 -2.07 -0.51
CA LEU A 119 -12.61 -0.91 -0.92
C LEU A 119 -13.77 -0.59 -0.01
N LYS A 120 -13.97 -1.34 1.07
CA LYS A 120 -14.98 -0.99 2.08
C LYS A 120 -14.62 0.31 2.79
N GLY A 121 -13.39 0.76 2.67
CA GLY A 121 -13.01 2.13 3.01
C GLY A 121 -12.40 2.33 4.38
N ARG A 122 -12.38 1.31 5.24
CA ARG A 122 -11.79 1.43 6.57
C ARG A 122 -10.38 0.86 6.58
N VAL A 123 -9.51 1.45 7.38
CA VAL A 123 -8.17 0.92 7.54
C VAL A 123 -8.22 -0.50 8.10
N ALA A 124 -9.22 -0.80 8.94
CA ALA A 124 -9.41 -2.15 9.48
C ALA A 124 -9.60 -3.19 8.37
N ASN A 125 -10.24 -2.82 7.26
CA ASN A 125 -10.41 -3.73 6.14
C ASN A 125 -9.07 -4.08 5.50
N LEU A 126 -8.16 -3.10 5.43
CA LEU A 126 -6.82 -3.33 4.89
C LEU A 126 -6.02 -4.28 5.80
N TYR A 127 -6.11 -4.08 7.12
CA TYR A 127 -5.44 -4.97 8.07
C TYR A 127 -6.01 -6.39 8.00
N GLN A 128 -7.31 -6.52 7.78
CA GLN A 128 -7.94 -7.83 7.64
C GLN A 128 -7.35 -8.59 6.45
N VAL A 129 -7.20 -7.91 5.32
CA VAL A 129 -6.59 -8.51 4.13
C VAL A 129 -5.14 -8.87 4.40
N ARG A 130 -4.41 -7.97 5.05
CA ARG A 130 -3.00 -8.22 5.39
C ARG A 130 -2.87 -9.47 6.25
N ARG A 131 -3.70 -9.62 7.28
CA ARG A 131 -3.67 -10.79 8.15
C ARG A 131 -3.99 -12.07 7.39
N HIS A 132 -4.96 -12.00 6.46
CA HIS A 132 -5.31 -13.16 5.65
C HIS A 132 -4.12 -13.63 4.81
N LEU A 133 -3.45 -12.72 4.15
CA LEU A 133 -2.29 -13.07 3.33
C LEU A 133 -1.12 -13.57 4.16
N ASP A 134 -0.88 -12.94 5.32
CA ASP A 134 0.19 -13.37 6.21
C ASP A 134 -0.07 -14.79 6.73
N ALA A 135 -1.32 -15.10 7.06
CA ALA A 135 -1.69 -16.45 7.51
C ALA A 135 -1.49 -17.48 6.39
N TRP A 136 -1.78 -17.09 5.14
CA TRP A 136 -1.57 -17.97 3.99
C TRP A 136 -0.08 -18.24 3.76
N ARG A 137 0.75 -17.24 4.01
CA ARG A 137 2.20 -17.43 3.88
C ARG A 137 2.75 -18.39 4.93
N GLY A 138 2.06 -18.54 6.01
CA GLY A 138 2.51 -19.30 7.16
C GLY A 138 3.32 -18.43 8.07
#